data_23194778a22e601f105b7e95d2d6b7cc
#
_entry.id   23194778a22e601f105b7e95d2d6b7cc
#
_cell.length_a   1.000
_cell.length_b   1.000
_cell.length_c   1.000
_cell.angle_alpha   90.00
_cell.angle_beta   90.00
_cell.angle_gamma   90.00
#
_symmetry.space_group_name_H-M   'P 1'
#
loop_
_entity.id
_entity.type
_entity.pdbx_description
1 polymer ?
#
loop_
_entity_poly.entity_id
_entity_poly.type
_entity_poly.pdbx_seq_one_letter_code
_entity_poly.pdbx_strand_id
1 'polypeptide(L)'
;MPASNNLSNISFKFEILLDIGGNSNCFSYLDGNNLGVEIGDIVSVRLKGRLLNGLAIDKNPFLNKNKKDFDAESNFEYSYIESIIQKKVIKDWWREWLEDLALFYRVSSLKMFKTALPPGWIGKHKKISQNFKYQIWIESQTELELRNVQLTKREILLIQILRNKGNWQSELIKIGFNSNLINSM
;
A
#
# COMPACT_ATOMS: atom_id res chain seq x y z
N MET A 1 39.73 -5.17 23.65
CA MET A 1 38.43 -5.79 23.33
C MET A 1 37.40 -4.69 23.28
N PRO A 2 36.81 -4.37 22.12
CA PRO A 2 35.77 -3.35 22.05
C PRO A 2 34.45 -3.94 22.53
N ALA A 3 33.77 -3.21 23.41
CA ALA A 3 32.45 -3.52 23.92
C ALA A 3 31.46 -3.55 22.75
N SER A 4 30.86 -4.72 22.54
CA SER A 4 29.75 -4.89 21.62
C SER A 4 28.56 -4.08 22.14
N ASN A 5 28.23 -2.98 21.43
CA ASN A 5 27.06 -2.16 21.68
C ASN A 5 25.78 -3.02 21.50
N ASN A 6 25.13 -3.32 22.62
CA ASN A 6 23.77 -3.85 22.69
C ASN A 6 22.77 -2.76 22.26
N LEU A 7 22.70 -2.47 20.96
CA LEU A 7 21.66 -1.65 20.34
C LEU A 7 20.47 -2.49 19.87
N SER A 8 20.35 -3.71 20.38
CA SER A 8 19.32 -4.67 19.97
C SER A 8 18.21 -4.72 21.02
N ASN A 9 17.08 -4.14 20.74
CA ASN A 9 15.70 -4.46 21.17
C ASN A 9 14.87 -3.23 21.53
N ILE A 10 14.94 -2.17 20.72
CA ILE A 10 13.90 -1.15 20.77
C ILE A 10 12.76 -1.67 19.87
N SER A 11 11.74 -2.25 20.46
CA SER A 11 10.47 -2.49 19.79
C SER A 11 9.70 -1.18 19.69
N PHE A 12 8.89 -1.03 18.66
CA PHE A 12 7.98 0.11 18.57
C PHE A 12 6.55 -0.36 18.77
N LYS A 13 5.82 0.42 19.55
CA LYS A 13 4.37 0.29 19.73
C LYS A 13 3.69 1.24 18.75
N PHE A 14 2.78 0.72 17.98
CA PHE A 14 1.98 1.47 17.00
C PHE A 14 0.53 1.54 17.46
N GLU A 15 -0.07 2.72 17.30
CA GLU A 15 -1.51 2.88 17.41
C GLU A 15 -2.14 2.67 16.04
N ILE A 16 -2.98 1.64 15.94
CA ILE A 16 -3.61 1.23 14.70
C ILE A 16 -5.10 1.57 14.72
N LEU A 17 -5.54 2.35 13.76
CA LEU A 17 -6.93 2.73 13.58
C LEU A 17 -7.68 1.62 12.83
N LEU A 18 -8.67 1.00 13.48
CA LEU A 18 -9.44 -0.13 12.97
C LEU A 18 -10.92 0.22 12.82
N ASP A 19 -11.57 -0.33 11.79
CA ASP A 19 -13.02 -0.22 11.58
C ASP A 19 -13.75 -1.42 12.17
N ILE A 20 -14.03 -1.36 13.44
CA ILE A 20 -14.67 -2.47 14.20
C ILE A 20 -16.06 -2.15 14.74
N GLY A 21 -16.52 -0.92 14.57
CA GLY A 21 -17.72 -0.40 15.23
C GLY A 21 -17.48 -0.14 16.73
N GLY A 22 -18.20 0.80 17.29
CA GLY A 22 -18.06 1.22 18.70
C GLY A 22 -17.31 2.55 18.85
N ASN A 23 -17.05 2.91 20.13
CA ASN A 23 -16.49 4.23 20.46
C ASN A 23 -14.97 4.30 20.38
N SER A 24 -14.27 3.18 20.52
CA SER A 24 -12.81 3.11 20.43
C SER A 24 -12.41 2.33 19.18
N ASN A 25 -11.71 3.02 18.28
CA ASN A 25 -11.25 2.45 17.00
C ASN A 25 -9.72 2.41 16.91
N CYS A 26 -9.01 2.83 17.97
CA CYS A 26 -7.54 2.86 18.02
C CYS A 26 -7.05 1.78 18.98
N PHE A 27 -6.09 0.96 18.53
CA PHE A 27 -5.56 -0.18 19.27
C PHE A 27 -4.05 -0.25 19.14
N SER A 28 -3.38 -0.61 20.24
CA SER A 28 -1.93 -0.71 20.31
C SER A 28 -1.45 -2.10 19.86
N TYR A 29 -0.47 -2.11 18.96
CA TYR A 29 0.20 -3.31 18.45
C TYR A 29 1.72 -3.12 18.43
N LEU A 30 2.47 -4.21 18.48
CA LEU A 30 3.92 -4.19 18.38
C LEU A 30 4.38 -4.65 16.99
N ASP A 31 5.43 -4.03 16.49
CA ASP A 31 6.18 -4.53 15.32
C ASP A 31 7.22 -5.58 15.78
N GLY A 32 6.71 -6.75 16.18
CA GLY A 32 7.55 -7.82 16.74
C GLY A 32 8.41 -8.54 15.70
N ASN A 33 8.07 -8.43 14.42
CA ASN A 33 8.78 -9.08 13.32
C ASN A 33 9.75 -8.12 12.59
N ASN A 34 9.97 -6.92 13.12
CA ASN A 34 10.79 -5.88 12.47
C ASN A 34 10.37 -5.62 11.01
N LEU A 35 9.06 -5.56 10.76
CA LEU A 35 8.50 -5.33 9.43
C LEU A 35 8.87 -3.94 8.88
N GLY A 36 9.35 -3.05 9.74
CA GLY A 36 9.65 -1.67 9.39
C GLY A 36 8.37 -0.87 9.11
N VAL A 37 7.39 -1.02 10.00
CA VAL A 37 6.14 -0.25 9.94
C VAL A 37 6.43 1.22 10.20
N GLU A 38 5.78 2.08 9.41
CA GLU A 38 5.83 3.54 9.56
C GLU A 38 4.42 4.11 9.72
N ILE A 39 4.33 5.33 10.25
CA ILE A 39 3.07 6.07 10.31
C ILE A 39 2.57 6.29 8.88
N GLY A 40 1.27 6.09 8.66
CA GLY A 40 0.64 6.17 7.34
C GLY A 40 0.62 4.86 6.55
N ASP A 41 1.17 3.78 7.10
CA ASP A 41 1.07 2.44 6.50
C ASP A 41 -0.30 1.81 6.76
N ILE A 42 -0.80 1.07 5.78
CA ILE A 42 -1.89 0.12 5.99
C ILE A 42 -1.30 -1.22 6.39
N VAL A 43 -1.68 -1.69 7.56
CA VAL A 43 -1.19 -2.93 8.14
C VAL A 43 -2.32 -3.92 8.38
N SER A 44 -1.96 -5.20 8.42
CA SER A 44 -2.86 -6.27 8.81
C SER A 44 -2.60 -6.67 10.25
N VAL A 45 -3.64 -6.68 11.05
CA VAL A 45 -3.59 -7.04 12.48
C VAL A 45 -4.70 -8.01 12.84
N ARG A 46 -4.49 -8.77 13.90
CA ARG A 46 -5.48 -9.69 14.42
C ARG A 46 -6.19 -9.11 15.66
N LEU A 47 -7.50 -9.00 15.58
CA LEU A 47 -8.33 -8.58 16.71
C LEU A 47 -9.42 -9.61 16.96
N LYS A 48 -9.48 -10.18 18.19
CA LYS A 48 -10.45 -11.22 18.57
C LYS A 48 -10.53 -12.36 17.54
N GLY A 49 -9.37 -12.84 17.07
CA GLY A 49 -9.26 -13.93 16.09
C GLY A 49 -9.55 -13.53 14.64
N ARG A 50 -9.98 -12.31 14.37
CA ARG A 50 -10.27 -11.83 13.01
C ARG A 50 -9.10 -11.01 12.48
N LEU A 51 -8.73 -11.25 11.23
CA LEU A 51 -7.73 -10.45 10.52
C LEU A 51 -8.40 -9.20 9.94
N LEU A 52 -7.84 -8.03 10.23
CA LEU A 52 -8.37 -6.72 9.82
C LEU A 52 -7.25 -5.88 9.22
N ASN A 53 -7.60 -5.00 8.31
CA ASN A 53 -6.73 -3.95 7.82
C ASN A 53 -6.94 -2.68 8.66
N GLY A 54 -5.84 -2.06 9.08
CA GLY A 54 -5.87 -0.82 9.83
C GLY A 54 -4.80 0.16 9.35
N LEU A 55 -4.96 1.41 9.74
CA LEU A 55 -4.03 2.49 9.45
C LEU A 55 -3.16 2.74 10.68
N ALA A 56 -1.83 2.74 10.51
CA ALA A 56 -0.89 3.16 11.54
C ALA A 56 -0.90 4.68 11.66
N ILE A 57 -1.36 5.21 12.79
CA ILE A 57 -1.53 6.65 13.02
C ILE A 57 -0.52 7.25 13.99
N ASP A 58 0.08 6.42 14.85
CA ASP A 58 1.07 6.87 15.81
C ASP A 58 2.11 5.79 16.09
N LYS A 59 3.32 6.21 16.52
CA LYS A 59 4.45 5.34 16.78
C LYS A 59 5.17 5.78 18.05
N ASN A 60 5.21 4.92 19.04
CA ASN A 60 5.86 5.17 20.29
C ASN A 60 7.00 4.16 20.56
N PRO A 61 8.15 4.60 21.06
CA PRO A 61 9.20 3.67 21.46
C PRO A 61 8.70 2.79 22.61
N PHE A 62 8.79 1.49 22.44
CA PHE A 62 8.48 0.51 23.46
C PHE A 62 9.78 -0.06 24.01
N LEU A 63 10.17 0.41 25.19
CA LEU A 63 11.29 -0.16 25.92
C LEU A 63 10.84 -1.48 26.53
N ASN A 64 11.36 -2.58 26.01
CA ASN A 64 11.17 -3.90 26.61
C ASN A 64 11.98 -3.95 27.92
N LYS A 65 11.49 -3.26 28.94
CA LYS A 65 12.04 -3.40 30.29
C LYS A 65 11.85 -4.86 30.68
N ASN A 66 12.96 -5.48 31.10
CA ASN A 66 13.02 -6.88 31.51
C ASN A 66 11.78 -7.30 32.28
N LYS A 67 11.31 -8.52 32.02
CA LYS A 67 10.11 -9.19 32.60
C LYS A 67 9.93 -9.11 34.11
N LYS A 68 10.81 -8.43 34.84
CA LYS A 68 10.81 -8.33 36.33
C LYS A 68 10.21 -7.03 36.88
N ASP A 69 10.02 -6.00 36.05
CA ASP A 69 9.49 -4.69 36.49
C ASP A 69 8.06 -4.42 35.99
N PHE A 70 7.33 -5.47 35.66
CA PHE A 70 5.89 -5.35 35.46
C PHE A 70 5.24 -5.20 36.83
N ASP A 71 4.82 -3.99 37.14
CA ASP A 71 3.86 -3.74 38.20
C ASP A 71 2.70 -4.73 38.02
N ALA A 72 2.32 -5.39 39.11
CA ALA A 72 1.42 -6.53 39.17
C ALA A 72 -0.03 -6.26 38.69
N GLU A 73 -0.31 -5.13 38.02
CA GLU A 73 -1.64 -4.72 37.66
C GLU A 73 -2.00 -4.84 36.17
N SER A 74 -1.07 -5.17 35.27
CA SER A 74 -1.47 -5.39 33.88
C SER A 74 -0.70 -6.52 33.20
N ASN A 75 -1.20 -7.75 33.33
CA ASN A 75 -0.91 -8.86 32.42
C ASN A 75 -1.46 -8.57 31.01
N PHE A 76 -1.14 -7.40 30.44
CA PHE A 76 -1.60 -7.05 29.12
C PHE A 76 -0.59 -7.51 28.09
N GLU A 77 -0.90 -8.59 27.39
CA GLU A 77 -0.10 -9.10 26.30
C GLU A 77 -0.45 -8.32 25.01
N TYR A 78 0.52 -7.56 24.50
CA TYR A 78 0.33 -6.83 23.24
C TYR A 78 0.30 -7.82 22.08
N SER A 79 -0.65 -7.62 21.16
CA SER A 79 -0.67 -8.33 19.90
C SER A 79 0.32 -7.75 18.89
N TYR A 80 0.72 -8.55 17.93
CA TYR A 80 1.69 -8.15 16.90
C TYR A 80 1.02 -7.77 15.58
N ILE A 81 1.70 -6.90 14.83
CA ILE A 81 1.35 -6.60 13.45
C ILE A 81 1.73 -7.82 12.60
N GLU A 82 0.78 -8.33 11.82
CA GLU A 82 0.97 -9.54 10.99
C GLU A 82 1.74 -9.23 9.70
N SER A 83 1.38 -8.15 9.02
CA SER A 83 2.01 -7.76 7.77
C SER A 83 1.72 -6.30 7.40
N ILE A 84 2.55 -5.73 6.54
CA ILE A 84 2.27 -4.45 5.88
C ILE A 84 1.54 -4.77 4.57
N ILE A 85 0.37 -4.16 4.39
CA ILE A 85 -0.43 -4.31 3.18
C ILE A 85 -0.03 -3.26 2.14
N GLN A 86 0.14 -2.01 2.57
CA GLN A 86 0.54 -0.92 1.71
C GLN A 86 1.35 0.11 2.50
N LYS A 87 2.52 0.50 1.97
CA LYS A 87 3.39 1.50 2.61
C LYS A 87 3.01 2.92 2.25
N LYS A 88 3.18 3.84 3.21
CA LYS A 88 3.12 5.31 3.05
C LYS A 88 1.91 5.82 2.28
N VAL A 89 0.75 5.27 2.62
CA VAL A 89 -0.52 5.64 1.99
C VAL A 89 -0.91 7.07 2.33
N ILE A 90 -0.63 7.48 3.55
CA ILE A 90 -0.90 8.81 4.07
C ILE A 90 0.42 9.45 4.50
N LYS A 91 0.71 10.62 3.94
CA LYS A 91 1.83 11.46 4.37
C LYS A 91 1.46 12.23 5.64
N ASP A 92 2.45 12.60 6.46
CA ASP A 92 2.23 13.24 7.76
C ASP A 92 1.38 14.50 7.65
N TRP A 93 1.72 15.42 6.73
CA TRP A 93 0.95 16.66 6.54
C TRP A 93 -0.51 16.41 6.16
N TRP A 94 -0.78 15.34 5.38
CA TRP A 94 -2.14 14.98 4.98
C TRP A 94 -2.90 14.33 6.13
N ARG A 95 -2.23 13.54 6.96
CA ARG A 95 -2.79 12.96 8.19
C ARG A 95 -3.25 14.07 9.14
N GLU A 96 -2.36 15.02 9.44
CA GLU A 96 -2.64 16.16 10.31
C GLU A 96 -3.83 16.97 9.79
N TRP A 97 -3.83 17.28 8.50
CA TRP A 97 -4.95 17.99 7.87
C TRP A 97 -6.28 17.24 7.98
N LEU A 98 -6.30 15.91 7.80
CA LEU A 98 -7.52 15.09 7.97
C LEU A 98 -7.98 15.03 9.43
N GLU A 99 -7.07 15.02 10.38
CA GLU A 99 -7.37 15.09 11.81
C GLU A 99 -8.00 16.45 12.18
N ASP A 100 -7.45 17.55 11.68
CA ASP A 100 -8.00 18.90 11.86
C ASP A 100 -9.40 19.02 11.23
N LEU A 101 -9.61 18.45 10.05
CA LEU A 101 -10.93 18.39 9.43
C LEU A 101 -11.91 17.56 10.26
N ALA A 102 -11.48 16.45 10.83
CA ALA A 102 -12.32 15.64 11.71
C ALA A 102 -12.79 16.44 12.93
N LEU A 103 -11.89 17.21 13.55
CA LEU A 103 -12.21 18.10 14.65
C LEU A 103 -13.17 19.22 14.22
N PHE A 104 -12.90 19.86 13.09
CA PHE A 104 -13.72 20.96 12.57
C PHE A 104 -15.16 20.50 12.29
N TYR A 105 -15.32 19.35 11.62
CA TYR A 105 -16.66 18.82 11.31
C TYR A 105 -17.26 17.97 12.44
N ARG A 106 -16.58 17.84 13.59
CA ARG A 106 -17.00 17.01 14.73
C ARG A 106 -17.37 15.60 14.35
N VAL A 107 -16.59 15.00 13.46
CA VAL A 107 -16.68 13.59 13.06
C VAL A 107 -15.50 12.80 13.62
N SER A 108 -15.64 11.47 13.74
CA SER A 108 -14.52 10.65 14.18
C SER A 108 -13.40 10.62 13.12
N SER A 109 -12.14 10.58 13.58
CA SER A 109 -10.98 10.45 12.70
C SER A 109 -11.10 9.23 11.76
N LEU A 110 -11.61 8.10 12.28
CA LEU A 110 -11.88 6.92 11.46
C LEU A 110 -12.80 7.22 10.26
N LYS A 111 -13.90 7.95 10.48
CA LYS A 111 -14.83 8.32 9.42
C LYS A 111 -14.14 9.20 8.38
N MET A 112 -13.34 10.16 8.83
CA MET A 112 -12.58 11.05 7.95
C MET A 112 -11.57 10.28 7.10
N PHE A 113 -10.72 9.44 7.72
CA PHE A 113 -9.76 8.61 6.99
C PHE A 113 -10.44 7.63 6.01
N LYS A 114 -11.56 7.01 6.40
CA LYS A 114 -12.32 6.13 5.49
C LYS A 114 -12.91 6.86 4.29
N THR A 115 -13.25 8.13 4.43
CA THR A 115 -13.75 8.94 3.32
C THR A 115 -12.61 9.36 2.38
N ALA A 116 -11.43 9.62 2.92
CA ALA A 116 -10.26 10.04 2.17
C ALA A 116 -9.53 8.88 1.47
N LEU A 117 -9.65 7.67 1.99
CA LEU A 117 -9.01 6.47 1.44
C LEU A 117 -9.96 5.66 0.55
N PRO A 118 -9.42 4.91 -0.41
CA PRO A 118 -10.22 3.99 -1.21
C PRO A 118 -11.02 3.00 -0.35
N PRO A 119 -12.23 2.64 -0.76
CA PRO A 119 -13.09 1.72 -0.01
C PRO A 119 -12.41 0.37 0.26
N GLY A 120 -12.46 -0.09 1.52
CA GLY A 120 -11.93 -1.39 1.93
C GLY A 120 -10.45 -1.39 2.33
N TRP A 121 -9.79 -0.24 2.35
CA TRP A 121 -8.42 -0.13 2.84
C TRP A 121 -8.35 -0.24 4.37
N ILE A 122 -9.34 0.30 5.07
CA ILE A 122 -9.53 0.10 6.51
C ILE A 122 -10.74 -0.78 6.72
N GLY A 123 -10.65 -1.81 7.58
CA GLY A 123 -11.73 -2.71 7.94
C GLY A 123 -11.43 -4.18 7.65
N LYS A 124 -12.37 -4.92 7.03
CA LYS A 124 -12.16 -6.34 6.73
C LYS A 124 -10.90 -6.56 5.91
N HIS A 125 -10.10 -7.54 6.30
CA HIS A 125 -8.89 -7.87 5.58
C HIS A 125 -9.20 -8.17 4.10
N LYS A 126 -8.62 -7.37 3.23
CA LYS A 126 -8.59 -7.60 1.78
C LYS A 126 -7.17 -7.33 1.32
N LYS A 127 -6.65 -8.20 0.47
CA LYS A 127 -5.45 -7.85 -0.30
C LYS A 127 -5.83 -6.63 -1.15
N ILE A 128 -5.11 -5.54 -0.97
CA ILE A 128 -5.25 -4.36 -1.81
C ILE A 128 -4.62 -4.73 -3.15
N SER A 129 -5.45 -5.19 -4.09
CA SER A 129 -4.98 -5.36 -5.47
C SER A 129 -4.85 -3.97 -6.05
N GLN A 130 -3.62 -3.56 -6.30
CA GLN A 130 -3.37 -2.39 -7.14
C GLN A 130 -3.70 -2.78 -8.58
N ASN A 131 -4.98 -2.80 -8.92
CA ASN A 131 -5.39 -2.90 -10.31
C ASN A 131 -5.13 -1.54 -10.96
N PHE A 132 -3.87 -1.24 -11.21
CA PHE A 132 -3.53 -0.15 -12.09
C PHE A 132 -4.07 -0.50 -13.48
N LYS A 133 -4.98 0.30 -13.99
CA LYS A 133 -5.30 0.28 -15.41
C LYS A 133 -4.11 0.91 -16.13
N TYR A 134 -3.21 0.09 -16.59
CA TYR A 134 -2.12 0.57 -17.44
C TYR A 134 -2.68 0.92 -18.82
N GLN A 135 -2.31 2.08 -19.31
CA GLN A 135 -2.40 2.38 -20.73
C GLN A 135 -1.02 2.12 -21.32
N ILE A 136 -0.96 1.29 -22.33
CA ILE A 136 0.28 0.92 -22.99
C ILE A 136 0.46 1.85 -24.20
N TRP A 137 1.55 2.62 -24.17
CA TRP A 137 1.99 3.40 -25.30
C TRP A 137 2.90 2.56 -26.17
N ILE A 138 2.67 2.55 -27.48
CA ILE A 138 3.41 1.75 -28.46
C ILE A 138 4.01 2.70 -29.47
N GLU A 139 5.30 2.57 -29.69
CA GLU A 139 6.03 3.33 -30.71
C GLU A 139 7.00 2.41 -31.44
N SER A 140 7.29 2.72 -32.71
CA SER A 140 8.29 2.00 -33.48
C SER A 140 9.67 2.52 -33.13
N GLN A 141 10.60 1.64 -32.80
CA GLN A 141 12.01 1.99 -32.75
C GLN A 141 12.52 2.25 -34.17
N THR A 142 13.20 3.37 -34.37
CA THR A 142 13.50 3.94 -35.68
C THR A 142 14.52 3.13 -36.51
N GLU A 143 15.16 2.10 -35.96
CA GLU A 143 16.25 1.33 -36.58
C GLU A 143 16.03 -0.16 -36.71
N LEU A 144 14.77 -0.60 -36.77
CA LEU A 144 14.53 -1.99 -37.15
C LEU A 144 14.86 -2.16 -38.64
N GLU A 145 16.06 -2.64 -38.91
CA GLU A 145 16.40 -3.21 -40.20
C GLU A 145 15.50 -4.46 -40.41
N LEU A 146 14.35 -4.24 -41.06
CA LEU A 146 13.40 -5.31 -41.45
C LEU A 146 14.00 -6.16 -42.58
N ARG A 147 15.32 -6.46 -42.51
CA ARG A 147 15.99 -7.33 -43.47
C ARG A 147 15.55 -8.76 -43.17
N ASN A 148 14.75 -9.30 -44.06
CA ASN A 148 14.34 -10.72 -44.14
C ASN A 148 13.16 -11.19 -43.26
N VAL A 149 12.27 -10.33 -42.80
CA VAL A 149 11.03 -10.76 -42.12
C VAL A 149 9.87 -10.69 -43.13
N GLN A 150 9.20 -11.83 -43.35
CA GLN A 150 7.95 -11.86 -44.15
C GLN A 150 6.80 -11.29 -43.27
N LEU A 151 6.46 -10.03 -43.48
CA LEU A 151 5.38 -9.38 -42.78
C LEU A 151 4.05 -9.54 -43.52
N THR A 152 2.98 -9.73 -42.74
CA THR A 152 1.63 -9.72 -43.28
C THR A 152 1.21 -8.27 -43.63
N LYS A 153 0.20 -8.13 -44.49
CA LYS A 153 -0.36 -6.80 -44.87
C LYS A 153 -0.78 -5.96 -43.63
N ARG A 154 -1.29 -6.62 -42.57
CA ARG A 154 -1.70 -5.94 -41.33
C ARG A 154 -0.52 -5.48 -40.49
N GLU A 155 0.55 -6.24 -40.43
CA GLU A 155 1.78 -5.85 -39.74
C GLU A 155 2.45 -4.67 -40.42
N ILE A 156 2.50 -4.68 -41.75
CA ILE A 156 3.03 -3.54 -42.53
C ILE A 156 2.21 -2.27 -42.22
N LEU A 157 0.88 -2.36 -42.20
CA LEU A 157 0.01 -1.22 -41.89
C LEU A 157 0.24 -0.69 -40.47
N LEU A 158 0.39 -1.59 -39.48
CA LEU A 158 0.68 -1.23 -38.09
C LEU A 158 2.01 -0.49 -37.98
N ILE A 159 3.06 -1.00 -38.64
CA ILE A 159 4.39 -0.36 -38.66
C ILE A 159 4.30 1.04 -39.29
N GLN A 160 3.57 1.19 -40.39
CA GLN A 160 3.39 2.50 -41.05
C GLN A 160 2.71 3.51 -40.12
N ILE A 161 1.68 3.10 -39.37
CA ILE A 161 1.01 3.96 -38.39
C ILE A 161 1.99 4.36 -37.27
N LEU A 162 2.74 3.41 -36.73
CA LEU A 162 3.67 3.64 -35.61
C LEU A 162 4.90 4.43 -35.98
N ARG A 163 5.36 4.34 -37.25
CA ARG A 163 6.50 5.15 -37.74
C ARG A 163 6.21 6.64 -37.76
N ASN A 164 4.96 7.02 -38.04
CA ASN A 164 4.58 8.44 -38.08
C ASN A 164 4.38 9.01 -36.69
N LYS A 165 3.80 8.26 -35.79
CA LYS A 165 3.52 8.65 -34.39
C LYS A 165 3.19 7.42 -33.58
N GLY A 166 3.81 7.29 -32.39
CA GLY A 166 3.38 6.30 -31.42
C GLY A 166 1.89 6.44 -31.07
N ASN A 167 1.26 5.35 -30.66
CA ASN A 167 -0.16 5.35 -30.38
C ASN A 167 -0.47 4.52 -29.14
N TRP A 168 -1.62 4.81 -28.50
CA TRP A 168 -2.12 4.00 -27.39
C TRP A 168 -2.63 2.65 -27.89
N GLN A 169 -2.29 1.56 -27.19
CA GLN A 169 -2.79 0.22 -27.53
C GLN A 169 -4.33 0.20 -27.68
N SER A 170 -5.03 0.90 -26.79
CA SER A 170 -6.49 1.01 -26.83
C SER A 170 -7.03 1.66 -28.11
N GLU A 171 -6.29 2.61 -28.70
CA GLU A 171 -6.66 3.25 -29.98
C GLU A 171 -6.38 2.35 -31.16
N LEU A 172 -5.27 1.64 -31.14
CA LEU A 172 -4.94 0.64 -32.16
C LEU A 172 -6.00 -0.47 -32.22
N ILE A 173 -6.49 -0.93 -31.05
CA ILE A 173 -7.57 -1.91 -30.98
C ILE A 173 -8.87 -1.35 -31.56
N LYS A 174 -9.21 -0.09 -31.30
CA LYS A 174 -10.41 0.57 -31.91
C LYS A 174 -10.35 0.69 -33.43
N ILE A 175 -9.14 0.86 -33.98
CA ILE A 175 -8.91 0.90 -35.43
C ILE A 175 -8.98 -0.52 -36.06
N GLY A 176 -9.01 -1.59 -35.22
CA GLY A 176 -9.21 -2.96 -35.66
C GLY A 176 -7.97 -3.85 -35.57
N PHE A 177 -6.91 -3.42 -34.92
CA PHE A 177 -5.76 -4.27 -34.63
C PHE A 177 -6.05 -5.21 -33.44
N ASN A 178 -5.67 -6.48 -33.57
CA ASN A 178 -5.82 -7.45 -32.50
C ASN A 178 -4.67 -7.27 -31.47
N SER A 179 -4.97 -7.38 -30.16
CA SER A 179 -4.00 -7.33 -29.09
C SER A 179 -2.86 -8.35 -29.27
N ASN A 180 -3.16 -9.55 -29.80
CA ASN A 180 -2.15 -10.57 -30.06
C ASN A 180 -1.14 -10.13 -31.12
N LEU A 181 -1.61 -9.47 -32.19
CA LEU A 181 -0.75 -8.94 -33.24
C LEU A 181 0.15 -7.81 -32.69
N ILE A 182 -0.41 -6.94 -31.84
CA ILE A 182 0.35 -5.85 -31.24
C ILE A 182 1.44 -6.38 -30.29
N ASN A 183 1.16 -7.43 -29.54
CA ASN A 183 2.09 -8.02 -28.58
C ASN A 183 3.13 -8.96 -29.21
N SER A 184 2.93 -9.38 -30.47
CA SER A 184 3.84 -10.28 -31.19
C SER A 184 4.92 -9.53 -31.98
N MET A 185 4.81 -8.23 -32.09
CA MET A 185 5.76 -7.34 -32.77
C MET A 185 6.69 -6.63 -31.81
#